data_920c25bbb92e280019b7d4ec34068f6d
#
_entry.id   920c25bbb92e280019b7d4ec34068f6d
#
_cell.length_a   1.000
_cell.length_b   1.000
_cell.length_c   1.000
_cell.angle_alpha   90.00
_cell.angle_beta   90.00
_cell.angle_gamma   90.00
#
_symmetry.space_group_name_H-M   'P 1'
#
loop_
_entity.id
_entity.type
_entity.pdbx_description
1 polymer ?
#
loop_
_entity_poly.entity_id
_entity_poly.type
_entity_poly.pdbx_seq_one_letter_code
_entity_poly.pdbx_strand_id
1 'polypeptide(L)'
;MFVLIIDYGSGNIKSVYNSVKRTLHNFNKFSEVKVSRNLSEIKKADKIILPGVGSFDQCMNRIKKIKDLLDTLNDQVITKKKPFLGICVGMQILANYGYENQKTKGLSWINGDVKPLKNFLDNSKNLKIPHMGWNSLSINKRNFLLNDITVNDQFYFVHSYFFDIKHKRNIICNTKYGINIPAIVNQDNIFGFQFHPEKSGRSGLKILYNWLNLSL
;
A
#
# COMPACT_ATOMS: atom_id res chain seq x y z
N MET A 1 -12.22 15.82 7.89
CA MET A 1 -11.82 14.44 7.47
C MET A 1 -10.93 13.85 8.55
N PHE A 2 -11.22 12.61 8.99
CA PHE A 2 -10.41 11.87 9.95
C PHE A 2 -9.69 10.73 9.25
N VAL A 3 -8.35 10.78 9.20
CA VAL A 3 -7.47 9.76 8.61
C VAL A 3 -6.83 8.93 9.73
N LEU A 4 -7.05 7.63 9.71
CA LEU A 4 -6.47 6.73 10.69
C LEU A 4 -5.37 5.87 10.06
N ILE A 5 -4.20 5.88 10.69
CA ILE A 5 -3.08 4.99 10.39
C ILE A 5 -3.10 3.86 11.41
N ILE A 6 -3.26 2.62 10.95
CA ILE A 6 -3.35 1.45 11.83
C ILE A 6 -1.98 1.13 12.45
N ASP A 7 -1.93 1.13 13.78
CA ASP A 7 -0.78 0.64 14.54
C ASP A 7 -0.98 -0.83 14.96
N TYR A 8 -0.49 -1.74 14.17
CA TYR A 8 -0.46 -3.17 14.54
C TYR A 8 0.95 -3.64 14.93
N GLY A 9 1.83 -2.72 15.33
CA GLY A 9 3.22 -3.00 15.69
C GLY A 9 4.16 -3.14 14.49
N SER A 10 3.78 -2.64 13.31
CA SER A 10 4.68 -2.52 12.16
C SER A 10 5.57 -1.28 12.32
N GLY A 11 6.80 -1.35 11.81
CA GLY A 11 7.70 -0.18 11.78
C GLY A 11 7.26 0.88 10.77
N ASN A 12 7.97 2.02 10.75
CA ASN A 12 7.77 3.13 9.80
C ASN A 12 6.47 3.95 9.93
N ILE A 13 5.63 3.66 10.93
CA ILE A 13 4.35 4.36 11.15
C ILE A 13 4.56 5.87 11.32
N LYS A 14 5.60 6.29 12.06
CA LYS A 14 5.92 7.70 12.29
C LYS A 14 6.22 8.45 10.98
N SER A 15 6.94 7.81 10.05
CA SER A 15 7.24 8.41 8.74
C SER A 15 6.00 8.59 7.89
N VAL A 16 5.10 7.59 7.87
CA VAL A 16 3.81 7.68 7.19
C VAL A 16 2.95 8.78 7.81
N TYR A 17 2.85 8.83 9.14
CA TYR A 17 2.11 9.87 9.86
C TYR A 17 2.61 11.26 9.50
N ASN A 18 3.93 11.49 9.57
CA ASN A 18 4.52 12.78 9.23
C ASN A 18 4.27 13.16 7.78
N SER A 19 4.37 12.20 6.85
CA SER A 19 4.11 12.44 5.43
C SER A 19 2.65 12.81 5.16
N VAL A 20 1.69 12.10 5.78
CA VAL A 20 0.26 12.42 5.67
C VAL A 20 -0.02 13.81 6.24
N LYS A 21 0.50 14.14 7.43
CA LYS A 21 0.35 15.48 8.03
C LYS A 21 0.93 16.58 7.13
N ARG A 22 2.15 16.37 6.62
CA ARG A 22 2.80 17.30 5.70
C ARG A 22 2.00 17.50 4.43
N THR A 23 1.44 16.42 3.87
CA THR A 23 0.58 16.49 2.68
C THR A 23 -0.64 17.36 2.96
N LEU A 24 -1.35 17.11 4.05
CA LEU A 24 -2.56 17.88 4.40
C LEU A 24 -2.25 19.36 4.67
N HIS A 25 -1.15 19.65 5.34
CA HIS A 25 -0.69 21.02 5.59
C HIS A 25 -0.35 21.75 4.30
N ASN A 26 0.45 21.14 3.41
CA ASN A 26 0.88 21.74 2.15
C ASN A 26 -0.27 22.09 1.20
N PHE A 27 -1.40 21.40 1.34
CA PHE A 27 -2.59 21.61 0.52
C PHE A 27 -3.76 22.25 1.28
N ASN A 28 -3.48 22.91 2.42
CA ASN A 28 -4.44 23.65 3.25
C ASN A 28 -5.71 22.84 3.60
N LYS A 29 -5.55 21.56 3.90
CA LYS A 29 -6.67 20.68 4.30
C LYS A 29 -6.71 20.48 5.81
N PHE A 30 -7.75 21.02 6.43
CA PHE A 30 -8.04 20.71 7.83
C PHE A 30 -8.52 19.27 7.98
N SER A 31 -7.70 18.45 8.65
CA SER A 31 -7.98 17.03 8.84
C SER A 31 -7.29 16.54 10.08
N GLU A 32 -7.97 15.65 10.79
CA GLU A 32 -7.37 14.93 11.91
C GLU A 32 -6.63 13.71 11.39
N VAL A 33 -5.40 13.49 11.86
CA VAL A 33 -4.61 12.28 11.57
C VAL A 33 -4.23 11.65 12.89
N LYS A 34 -4.57 10.38 13.05
CA LYS A 34 -4.18 9.58 14.23
C LYS A 34 -3.47 8.29 13.83
N VAL A 35 -2.63 7.84 14.76
CA VAL A 35 -2.05 6.49 14.74
C VAL A 35 -2.70 5.72 15.87
N SER A 36 -3.39 4.64 15.57
CA SER A 36 -4.09 3.86 16.60
C SER A 36 -4.43 2.44 16.12
N ARG A 37 -4.66 1.55 17.10
CA ARG A 37 -5.24 0.21 16.91
C ARG A 37 -6.63 0.11 17.56
N ASN A 38 -7.16 1.21 18.08
CA ASN A 38 -8.43 1.21 18.77
C ASN A 38 -9.58 1.03 17.76
N LEU A 39 -10.38 -0.02 17.97
CA LEU A 39 -11.47 -0.38 17.06
C LEU A 39 -12.53 0.72 16.95
N SER A 40 -12.78 1.48 18.02
CA SER A 40 -13.73 2.60 17.98
C SER A 40 -13.24 3.75 17.09
N GLU A 41 -11.93 3.99 17.03
CA GLU A 41 -11.34 5.00 16.15
C GLU A 41 -11.33 4.52 14.70
N ILE A 42 -11.08 3.22 14.44
CA ILE A 42 -11.22 2.62 13.11
C ILE A 42 -12.64 2.80 12.57
N LYS A 43 -13.65 2.59 13.43
CA LYS A 43 -15.05 2.77 13.07
C LYS A 43 -15.42 4.23 12.79
N LYS A 44 -14.73 5.20 13.40
CA LYS A 44 -14.95 6.65 13.19
C LYS A 44 -14.19 7.23 12.02
N ALA A 45 -13.09 6.59 11.60
CA ALA A 45 -12.23 7.09 10.53
C ALA A 45 -12.98 7.23 9.19
N ASP A 46 -12.70 8.31 8.46
CA ASP A 46 -13.16 8.51 7.09
C ASP A 46 -12.27 7.75 6.09
N LYS A 47 -10.98 7.65 6.40
CA LYS A 47 -9.97 6.96 5.57
C LYS A 47 -9.02 6.15 6.45
N ILE A 48 -8.61 4.98 5.96
CA ILE A 48 -7.76 4.04 6.69
C ILE A 48 -6.48 3.79 5.90
N ILE A 49 -5.32 3.94 6.56
CA ILE A 49 -4.01 3.61 6.00
C ILE A 49 -3.41 2.46 6.81
N LEU A 50 -2.96 1.44 6.12
CA LEU A 50 -2.25 0.28 6.69
C LEU A 50 -0.82 0.23 6.14
N PRO A 51 0.15 0.85 6.82
CA PRO A 51 1.55 0.70 6.46
C PRO A 51 2.04 -0.72 6.82
N GLY A 52 3.00 -1.24 6.07
CA GLY A 52 3.60 -2.53 6.39
C GLY A 52 5.09 -2.55 6.08
N VAL A 53 5.88 -3.05 7.03
CA VAL A 53 7.30 -3.37 6.85
C VAL A 53 7.62 -4.72 7.51
N GLY A 54 8.65 -5.39 7.01
CA GLY A 54 9.01 -6.74 7.41
C GLY A 54 8.38 -7.78 6.48
N SER A 55 8.15 -8.99 6.95
CA SER A 55 7.63 -10.08 6.12
C SER A 55 6.09 -10.14 6.13
N PHE A 56 5.54 -10.75 5.08
CA PHE A 56 4.10 -10.95 4.90
C PHE A 56 3.46 -11.68 6.07
N ASP A 57 4.06 -12.80 6.49
CA ASP A 57 3.57 -13.63 7.59
C ASP A 57 3.60 -12.90 8.93
N GLN A 58 4.67 -12.15 9.22
CA GLN A 58 4.77 -11.34 10.43
C GLN A 58 3.67 -10.26 10.49
N CYS A 59 3.43 -9.56 9.37
CA CYS A 59 2.37 -8.55 9.30
C CYS A 59 0.99 -9.16 9.57
N MET A 60 0.65 -10.26 8.88
CA MET A 60 -0.62 -10.96 9.09
C MET A 60 -0.77 -11.49 10.52
N ASN A 61 0.30 -12.05 11.09
CA ASN A 61 0.27 -12.56 12.46
C ASN A 61 0.06 -11.44 13.50
N ARG A 62 0.66 -10.26 13.31
CA ARG A 62 0.46 -9.11 14.18
C ARG A 62 -0.99 -8.60 14.12
N ILE A 63 -1.56 -8.50 12.92
CA ILE A 63 -2.97 -8.11 12.73
C ILE A 63 -3.90 -9.10 13.43
N LYS A 64 -3.69 -10.41 13.25
CA LYS A 64 -4.52 -11.46 13.87
C LYS A 64 -4.42 -11.51 15.38
N LYS A 65 -3.30 -11.08 15.98
CA LYS A 65 -3.13 -11.01 17.43
C LYS A 65 -3.96 -9.92 18.10
N ILE A 66 -4.39 -8.90 17.36
CA ILE A 66 -5.26 -7.86 17.90
C ILE A 66 -6.70 -8.34 17.76
N LYS A 67 -7.33 -8.60 18.91
CA LYS A 67 -8.71 -9.10 18.98
C LYS A 67 -9.64 -8.21 18.14
N ASP A 68 -10.50 -8.82 17.34
CA ASP A 68 -11.54 -8.20 16.51
C ASP A 68 -11.04 -7.17 15.47
N LEU A 69 -9.71 -6.98 15.31
CA LEU A 69 -9.17 -6.02 14.34
C LEU A 69 -9.52 -6.42 12.91
N LEU A 70 -9.32 -7.70 12.56
CA LEU A 70 -9.56 -8.20 11.21
C LEU A 70 -11.04 -8.06 10.82
N ASP A 71 -11.95 -8.43 11.72
CA ASP A 71 -13.40 -8.33 11.50
C ASP A 71 -13.83 -6.86 11.39
N THR A 72 -13.27 -5.99 12.24
CA THR A 72 -13.52 -4.55 12.16
C THR A 72 -13.03 -3.97 10.83
N LEU A 73 -11.85 -4.36 10.35
CA LEU A 73 -11.35 -3.91 9.05
C LEU A 73 -12.24 -4.43 7.91
N ASN A 74 -12.66 -5.69 7.93
CA ASN A 74 -13.59 -6.23 6.95
C ASN A 74 -14.91 -5.45 6.93
N ASP A 75 -15.52 -5.19 8.09
CA ASP A 75 -16.74 -4.40 8.19
C ASP A 75 -16.55 -2.99 7.59
N GLN A 76 -15.49 -2.27 8.02
CA GLN A 76 -15.30 -0.89 7.61
C GLN A 76 -14.88 -0.74 6.15
N VAL A 77 -14.04 -1.65 5.63
CA VAL A 77 -13.45 -1.54 4.28
C VAL A 77 -14.30 -2.26 3.23
N ILE A 78 -14.75 -3.50 3.52
CA ILE A 78 -15.48 -4.30 2.52
C ILE A 78 -16.97 -3.93 2.54
N THR A 79 -17.58 -3.88 3.73
CA THR A 79 -19.02 -3.63 3.86
C THR A 79 -19.35 -2.15 3.73
N LYS A 80 -18.68 -1.28 4.50
CA LYS A 80 -18.95 0.18 4.52
C LYS A 80 -18.18 0.96 3.46
N LYS A 81 -17.35 0.28 2.65
CA LYS A 81 -16.61 0.88 1.54
C LYS A 81 -15.73 2.07 1.90
N LYS A 82 -15.22 2.14 3.13
CA LYS A 82 -14.28 3.21 3.49
C LYS A 82 -13.01 3.15 2.65
N PRO A 83 -12.49 4.29 2.16
CA PRO A 83 -11.21 4.35 1.47
C PRO A 83 -10.09 3.73 2.29
N PHE A 84 -9.41 2.77 1.71
CA PHE A 84 -8.31 2.04 2.32
C PHE A 84 -7.05 2.12 1.46
N LEU A 85 -5.90 2.34 2.10
CA LEU A 85 -4.59 2.35 1.47
C LEU A 85 -3.63 1.41 2.20
N GLY A 86 -3.20 0.34 1.52
CA GLY A 86 -2.07 -0.48 1.94
C GLY A 86 -0.75 0.05 1.37
N ILE A 87 0.30 0.17 2.20
CA ILE A 87 1.63 0.64 1.77
C ILE A 87 2.65 -0.48 1.95
N CYS A 88 3.40 -0.80 0.90
CA CYS A 88 4.43 -1.83 0.81
C CYS A 88 3.88 -3.19 1.22
N VAL A 89 4.31 -3.79 2.33
CA VAL A 89 3.73 -5.05 2.83
C VAL A 89 2.24 -4.89 3.13
N GLY A 90 1.78 -3.69 3.54
CA GLY A 90 0.36 -3.38 3.69
C GLY A 90 -0.45 -3.53 2.38
N MET A 91 0.15 -3.25 1.21
CA MET A 91 -0.42 -3.60 -0.09
C MET A 91 -0.39 -5.12 -0.32
N GLN A 92 0.73 -5.76 -0.01
CA GLN A 92 0.92 -7.17 -0.28
C GLN A 92 -0.10 -8.05 0.46
N ILE A 93 -0.39 -7.74 1.72
CA ILE A 93 -1.36 -8.52 2.51
C ILE A 93 -2.80 -8.42 2.01
N LEU A 94 -3.12 -7.56 1.03
CA LEU A 94 -4.40 -7.56 0.33
C LEU A 94 -4.63 -8.84 -0.49
N ALA A 95 -3.55 -9.57 -0.81
CA ALA A 95 -3.54 -10.82 -1.59
C ALA A 95 -4.29 -11.97 -0.91
N ASN A 96 -4.53 -13.03 -1.69
CA ASN A 96 -5.05 -14.30 -1.15
C ASN A 96 -4.02 -14.99 -0.27
N TYR A 97 -2.78 -15.11 -0.77
CA TYR A 97 -1.67 -15.75 -0.06
C TYR A 97 -0.34 -15.02 -0.31
N GLY A 98 0.55 -15.09 0.68
CA GLY A 98 1.96 -14.76 0.53
C GLY A 98 2.82 -16.00 0.71
N TYR A 99 3.92 -16.07 -0.08
CA TYR A 99 4.86 -17.19 -0.07
C TYR A 99 6.24 -16.75 0.45
N GLU A 100 6.23 -15.91 1.47
CA GLU A 100 7.43 -15.51 2.22
C GLU A 100 7.55 -16.37 3.48
N ASN A 101 8.70 -17.00 3.69
CA ASN A 101 8.98 -17.98 4.75
C ASN A 101 8.06 -19.23 4.69
N GLN A 102 6.76 -19.04 4.66
CA GLN A 102 5.73 -20.07 4.55
C GLN A 102 4.51 -19.55 3.78
N LYS A 103 3.66 -20.46 3.30
CA LYS A 103 2.38 -20.07 2.72
C LYS A 103 1.46 -19.49 3.80
N THR A 104 1.18 -18.21 3.71
CA THR A 104 0.37 -17.47 4.70
C THR A 104 -0.86 -16.86 4.01
N LYS A 105 -2.05 -17.05 4.59
CA LYS A 105 -3.29 -16.44 4.10
C LYS A 105 -3.29 -14.94 4.39
N GLY A 106 -3.54 -14.13 3.35
CA GLY A 106 -3.73 -12.69 3.42
C GLY A 106 -5.17 -12.28 3.72
N LEU A 107 -5.50 -11.02 3.41
CA LEU A 107 -6.84 -10.46 3.58
C LEU A 107 -7.80 -10.94 2.50
N SER A 108 -7.30 -11.39 1.34
CA SER A 108 -8.09 -11.83 0.19
C SER A 108 -9.02 -10.74 -0.37
N TRP A 109 -8.62 -9.47 -0.25
CA TRP A 109 -9.39 -8.35 -0.76
C TRP A 109 -9.14 -8.07 -2.24
N ILE A 110 -7.96 -8.43 -2.76
CA ILE A 110 -7.62 -8.36 -4.19
C ILE A 110 -7.08 -9.74 -4.61
N ASN A 111 -7.63 -10.29 -5.70
CA ASN A 111 -7.29 -11.63 -6.15
C ASN A 111 -5.87 -11.70 -6.76
N GLY A 112 -5.06 -12.59 -6.23
CA GLY A 112 -3.67 -12.84 -6.59
C GLY A 112 -2.85 -13.25 -5.38
N ASP A 113 -1.56 -13.50 -5.60
CA ASP A 113 -0.65 -14.01 -4.58
C ASP A 113 0.65 -13.20 -4.54
N VAL A 114 1.27 -13.13 -3.38
CA VAL A 114 2.58 -12.49 -3.22
C VAL A 114 3.68 -13.55 -3.38
N LYS A 115 4.55 -13.33 -4.37
CA LYS A 115 5.58 -14.26 -4.82
C LYS A 115 6.97 -13.67 -4.71
N PRO A 116 8.02 -14.51 -4.52
CA PRO A 116 9.40 -14.03 -4.48
C PRO A 116 9.84 -13.54 -5.86
N LEU A 117 10.36 -12.32 -5.91
CA LEU A 117 10.80 -11.67 -7.14
C LEU A 117 11.91 -12.46 -7.86
N LYS A 118 12.81 -13.09 -7.09
CA LYS A 118 13.91 -13.89 -7.61
C LYS A 118 13.49 -14.99 -8.60
N ASN A 119 12.30 -15.53 -8.47
CA ASN A 119 11.81 -16.62 -9.33
C ASN A 119 11.35 -16.14 -10.72
N PHE A 120 11.28 -14.82 -10.92
CA PHE A 120 10.76 -14.20 -12.15
C PHE A 120 11.79 -13.33 -12.85
N LEU A 121 12.94 -13.07 -12.21
CA LEU A 121 14.02 -12.32 -12.81
C LEU A 121 14.88 -13.22 -13.68
N ASP A 122 15.31 -12.67 -14.81
CA ASP A 122 16.30 -13.28 -15.67
C ASP A 122 17.69 -13.18 -15.01
N ASN A 123 18.29 -14.32 -14.68
CA ASN A 123 19.60 -14.40 -14.02
C ASN A 123 20.72 -13.75 -14.85
N SER A 124 20.56 -13.65 -16.18
CA SER A 124 21.55 -13.00 -17.06
C SER A 124 21.66 -11.49 -16.86
N LYS A 125 20.65 -10.86 -16.22
CA LYS A 125 20.57 -9.41 -16.05
C LYS A 125 21.20 -8.86 -14.77
N ASN A 126 21.76 -9.72 -13.93
CA ASN A 126 22.45 -9.33 -12.68
C ASN A 126 21.67 -8.35 -11.78
N LEU A 127 20.34 -8.44 -11.77
CA LEU A 127 19.49 -7.58 -10.96
C LEU A 127 19.56 -8.01 -9.49
N LYS A 128 19.87 -7.04 -8.63
CA LYS A 128 19.99 -7.29 -7.18
C LYS A 128 18.62 -7.45 -6.53
N ILE A 129 18.52 -8.29 -5.52
CA ILE A 129 17.36 -8.41 -4.64
C ILE A 129 17.80 -8.01 -3.23
N PRO A 130 17.03 -7.12 -2.58
CA PRO A 130 15.73 -6.56 -2.98
C PRO A 130 15.81 -5.56 -4.15
N HIS A 131 14.70 -5.37 -4.89
CA HIS A 131 14.50 -4.16 -5.68
C HIS A 131 14.50 -2.97 -4.72
N MET A 132 15.62 -2.25 -4.67
CA MET A 132 15.84 -1.15 -3.75
C MET A 132 16.33 0.08 -4.52
N GLY A 133 15.63 1.19 -4.33
CA GLY A 133 15.98 2.48 -4.91
C GLY A 133 14.79 3.19 -5.54
N TRP A 134 15.12 4.24 -6.29
CA TRP A 134 14.17 5.09 -7.00
C TRP A 134 13.87 4.50 -8.36
N ASN A 135 12.57 4.46 -8.70
CA ASN A 135 12.12 3.97 -10.00
C ASN A 135 10.85 4.72 -10.43
N SER A 136 10.62 4.78 -11.74
CA SER A 136 9.46 5.42 -12.34
C SER A 136 8.26 4.47 -12.42
N LEU A 137 7.08 5.06 -12.67
CA LEU A 137 5.85 4.31 -12.90
C LEU A 137 5.55 4.20 -14.40
N SER A 138 5.16 3.01 -14.82
CA SER A 138 4.58 2.74 -16.13
C SER A 138 3.06 2.69 -15.99
N ILE A 139 2.37 3.62 -16.60
CA ILE A 139 0.91 3.79 -16.45
C ILE A 139 0.18 2.77 -17.32
N ASN A 140 -0.67 1.95 -16.73
CA ASN A 140 -1.51 0.98 -17.45
C ASN A 140 -2.88 1.54 -17.78
N LYS A 141 -3.43 2.39 -16.89
CA LYS A 141 -4.73 3.03 -17.09
C LYS A 141 -4.77 4.41 -16.42
N ARG A 142 -5.56 5.31 -17.00
CA ARG A 142 -5.84 6.62 -16.37
C ARG A 142 -6.52 6.41 -15.02
N ASN A 143 -6.08 7.15 -14.01
CA ASN A 143 -6.65 7.14 -12.68
C ASN A 143 -6.38 8.47 -12.00
N PHE A 144 -7.31 8.94 -11.17
CA PHE A 144 -7.18 10.21 -10.43
C PHE A 144 -5.92 10.26 -9.53
N LEU A 145 -5.45 9.10 -9.04
CA LEU A 145 -4.19 9.02 -8.27
C LEU A 145 -2.99 9.56 -9.03
N LEU A 146 -3.05 9.55 -10.35
CA LEU A 146 -1.96 9.96 -11.23
C LEU A 146 -2.06 11.42 -11.69
N ASN A 147 -3.02 12.18 -11.15
CA ASN A 147 -3.10 13.61 -11.43
C ASN A 147 -1.78 14.29 -11.01
N ASP A 148 -1.19 15.06 -11.92
CA ASP A 148 0.11 15.74 -11.77
C ASP A 148 1.31 14.80 -11.54
N ILE A 149 1.14 13.49 -11.77
CA ILE A 149 2.25 12.51 -11.80
C ILE A 149 2.70 12.37 -13.25
N THR A 150 3.99 12.55 -13.48
CA THR A 150 4.64 12.50 -14.78
C THR A 150 5.61 11.32 -14.89
N VAL A 151 6.11 11.05 -16.08
CA VAL A 151 7.13 10.01 -16.32
C VAL A 151 8.47 10.30 -15.60
N ASN A 152 8.71 11.56 -15.20
CA ASN A 152 9.90 11.99 -14.47
C ASN A 152 9.76 11.82 -12.96
N ASP A 153 8.53 11.57 -12.47
CA ASP A 153 8.32 11.33 -11.06
C ASP A 153 8.86 9.94 -10.69
N GLN A 154 9.69 9.92 -9.64
CA GLN A 154 10.27 8.69 -9.12
C GLN A 154 9.76 8.37 -7.73
N PHE A 155 9.67 7.08 -7.44
CA PHE A 155 9.17 6.55 -6.19
C PHE A 155 10.19 5.58 -5.59
N TYR A 156 10.28 5.54 -4.27
CA TYR A 156 11.23 4.69 -3.56
C TYR A 156 10.64 3.31 -3.29
N PHE A 157 11.31 2.30 -3.82
CA PHE A 157 10.98 0.89 -3.64
C PHE A 157 12.00 0.21 -2.72
N VAL A 158 11.56 -0.76 -1.94
CA VAL A 158 12.41 -1.71 -1.22
C VAL A 158 11.59 -2.98 -0.94
N HIS A 159 11.71 -3.98 -1.82
CA HIS A 159 10.95 -5.23 -1.68
C HIS A 159 11.65 -6.39 -2.41
N SER A 160 11.53 -7.60 -1.84
CA SER A 160 12.01 -8.88 -2.42
C SER A 160 10.88 -9.73 -2.98
N TYR A 161 9.64 -9.36 -2.67
CA TYR A 161 8.41 -10.03 -3.09
C TYR A 161 7.50 -9.03 -3.79
N PHE A 162 6.63 -9.52 -4.66
CA PHE A 162 5.69 -8.68 -5.39
C PHE A 162 4.31 -9.33 -5.46
N PHE A 163 3.29 -8.50 -5.60
CA PHE A 163 1.91 -8.94 -5.72
C PHE A 163 1.62 -9.36 -7.18
N ASP A 164 1.60 -10.67 -7.45
CA ASP A 164 1.18 -11.24 -8.74
C ASP A 164 -0.35 -11.25 -8.82
N ILE A 165 -0.90 -10.19 -9.39
CA ILE A 165 -2.34 -9.94 -9.46
C ILE A 165 -2.96 -10.71 -10.62
N LYS A 166 -4.02 -11.45 -10.33
CA LYS A 166 -4.73 -12.26 -11.32
C LYS A 166 -5.47 -11.43 -12.37
N HIS A 167 -6.12 -10.35 -11.97
CA HIS A 167 -6.91 -9.51 -12.86
C HIS A 167 -6.17 -8.21 -13.18
N LYS A 168 -5.65 -8.07 -14.40
CA LYS A 168 -4.89 -6.89 -14.86
C LYS A 168 -5.64 -5.56 -14.69
N ARG A 169 -6.99 -5.59 -14.73
CA ARG A 169 -7.82 -4.40 -14.45
C ARG A 169 -7.59 -3.77 -13.08
N ASN A 170 -7.09 -4.53 -12.12
CA ASN A 170 -6.78 -4.06 -10.77
C ASN A 170 -5.40 -3.35 -10.69
N ILE A 171 -4.61 -3.35 -11.77
CA ILE A 171 -3.29 -2.70 -11.83
C ILE A 171 -3.45 -1.32 -12.45
N ILE A 172 -3.17 -0.27 -11.68
CA ILE A 172 -3.15 1.12 -12.18
C ILE A 172 -1.81 1.40 -12.85
N CYS A 173 -0.72 1.11 -12.17
CA CYS A 173 0.64 1.30 -12.66
C CYS A 173 1.51 0.09 -12.35
N ASN A 174 2.50 -0.12 -13.20
CA ASN A 174 3.64 -0.98 -12.92
C ASN A 174 4.90 -0.16 -12.70
N THR A 175 5.94 -0.81 -12.17
CA THR A 175 7.33 -0.38 -12.27
C THR A 175 8.13 -1.46 -12.97
N LYS A 176 9.20 -1.07 -13.69
CA LYS A 176 10.04 -2.03 -14.44
C LYS A 176 11.25 -2.42 -13.61
N TYR A 177 11.38 -3.70 -13.29
CA TYR A 177 12.58 -4.25 -12.65
C TYR A 177 12.79 -5.71 -13.12
N GLY A 178 13.41 -5.86 -14.29
CA GLY A 178 13.47 -7.12 -15.01
C GLY A 178 12.13 -7.54 -15.60
N ILE A 179 11.10 -7.56 -14.79
CA ILE A 179 9.71 -7.78 -15.16
C ILE A 179 8.86 -6.52 -14.86
N ASN A 180 7.61 -6.52 -15.29
CA ASN A 180 6.64 -5.51 -14.86
C ASN A 180 6.05 -5.90 -13.50
N ILE A 181 6.29 -5.06 -12.50
CA ILE A 181 5.84 -5.27 -11.11
C ILE A 181 4.68 -4.32 -10.82
N PRO A 182 3.51 -4.79 -10.34
CA PRO A 182 2.44 -3.92 -9.91
C PRO A 182 2.91 -2.93 -8.84
N ALA A 183 2.91 -1.65 -9.17
CA ALA A 183 3.34 -0.57 -8.26
C ALA A 183 2.16 0.11 -7.57
N ILE A 184 1.02 0.25 -8.28
CA ILE A 184 -0.24 0.76 -7.74
C ILE A 184 -1.35 -0.18 -8.15
N VAL A 185 -2.12 -0.62 -7.17
CA VAL A 185 -3.27 -1.50 -7.37
C VAL A 185 -4.53 -0.88 -6.80
N ASN A 186 -5.67 -1.27 -7.37
CA ASN A 186 -6.97 -0.80 -6.92
C ASN A 186 -8.06 -1.84 -7.16
N GLN A 187 -8.93 -1.97 -6.18
CA GLN A 187 -10.23 -2.61 -6.31
C GLN A 187 -11.25 -1.80 -5.52
N ASP A 188 -12.17 -1.15 -6.21
CA ASP A 188 -13.19 -0.26 -5.63
C ASP A 188 -12.54 0.83 -4.74
N ASN A 189 -12.86 0.82 -3.44
CA ASN A 189 -12.33 1.72 -2.40
C ASN A 189 -10.95 1.30 -1.84
N ILE A 190 -10.40 0.16 -2.27
CA ILE A 190 -9.16 -0.41 -1.76
C ILE A 190 -8.02 -0.08 -2.71
N PHE A 191 -6.97 0.54 -2.18
CA PHE A 191 -5.76 0.91 -2.91
C PHE A 191 -4.53 0.29 -2.26
N GLY A 192 -3.50 0.04 -3.06
CA GLY A 192 -2.22 -0.43 -2.58
C GLY A 192 -1.08 0.22 -3.34
N PHE A 193 -0.03 0.63 -2.62
CA PHE A 193 1.23 1.13 -3.16
C PHE A 193 2.36 0.20 -2.77
N GLN A 194 3.10 -0.35 -3.75
CA GLN A 194 4.29 -1.18 -3.48
C GLN A 194 5.48 -0.32 -3.02
N PHE A 195 5.59 0.89 -3.51
CA PHE A 195 6.57 1.87 -3.08
C PHE A 195 6.19 2.52 -1.75
N HIS A 196 7.15 3.22 -1.16
CA HIS A 196 6.99 4.01 0.06
C HIS A 196 6.74 5.49 -0.29
N PRO A 197 5.47 5.98 -0.31
CA PRO A 197 5.20 7.38 -0.62
C PRO A 197 5.85 8.32 0.40
N GLU A 198 5.98 7.90 1.67
CA GLU A 198 6.61 8.67 2.74
C GLU A 198 8.13 8.84 2.56
N LYS A 199 8.75 8.06 1.66
CA LYS A 199 10.16 8.15 1.27
C LYS A 199 10.35 8.69 -0.14
N SER A 200 9.27 9.00 -0.86
CA SER A 200 9.28 9.37 -2.28
C SER A 200 9.25 10.88 -2.54
N GLY A 201 9.65 11.69 -1.56
CA GLY A 201 9.79 13.13 -1.71
C GLY A 201 8.52 13.83 -2.22
N ARG A 202 8.67 14.71 -3.23
CA ARG A 202 7.54 15.45 -3.81
C ARG A 202 6.51 14.55 -4.50
N SER A 203 6.98 13.56 -5.25
CA SER A 203 6.11 12.59 -5.95
C SER A 203 5.25 11.80 -4.96
N GLY A 204 5.85 11.40 -3.83
CA GLY A 204 5.13 10.74 -2.74
C GLY A 204 4.05 11.63 -2.09
N LEU A 205 4.34 12.93 -1.89
CA LEU A 205 3.34 13.87 -1.35
C LEU A 205 2.20 14.10 -2.34
N LYS A 206 2.48 14.22 -3.65
CA LYS A 206 1.46 14.37 -4.68
C LYS A 206 0.49 13.17 -4.68
N ILE A 207 1.01 11.95 -4.71
CA ILE A 207 0.16 10.76 -4.80
C ILE A 207 -0.63 10.52 -3.51
N LEU A 208 -0.06 10.84 -2.35
CA LEU A 208 -0.79 10.84 -1.09
C LEU A 208 -1.91 11.89 -1.10
N TYR A 209 -1.64 13.09 -1.61
CA TYR A 209 -2.66 14.13 -1.76
C TYR A 209 -3.81 13.67 -2.64
N ASN A 210 -3.51 13.08 -3.80
CA ASN A 210 -4.52 12.56 -4.70
C ASN A 210 -5.40 11.51 -4.01
N TRP A 211 -4.80 10.57 -3.27
CA TRP A 211 -5.54 9.56 -2.52
C TRP A 211 -6.38 10.17 -1.38
N LEU A 212 -5.83 11.15 -0.65
CA LEU A 212 -6.54 11.83 0.43
C LEU A 212 -7.73 12.66 -0.07
N ASN A 213 -7.72 13.09 -1.33
CA ASN A 213 -8.82 13.81 -1.97
C ASN A 213 -9.86 12.90 -2.63
N LEU A 214 -9.69 11.57 -2.57
CA LEU A 214 -10.71 10.65 -3.07
C LEU A 214 -12.05 10.92 -2.38
N SER A 215 -13.05 11.26 -3.19
CA SER A 215 -14.47 11.28 -2.81
C SER A 215 -15.10 10.00 -3.36
N LEU A 216 -15.62 9.15 -2.48
CA LEU A 216 -16.40 7.96 -2.83
C LEU A 216 -17.88 8.27 -2.65
#